data_7df251ce3722ef75771c237b00dcdaad
#
_entry.id   7df251ce3722ef75771c237b00dcdaad
#
_cell.length_a   1.000
_cell.length_b   1.000
_cell.length_c   1.000
_cell.angle_alpha   90.00
_cell.angle_beta   90.00
_cell.angle_gamma   90.00
#
_symmetry.space_group_name_H-M   'P 1'
#
loop_
_entity.id
_entity.type
_entity.pdbx_description
1 polymer ?
#
loop_
_entity_poly.entity_id
_entity_poly.type
_entity_poly.pdbx_seq_one_letter_code
_entity_poly.pdbx_strand_id
1 'polypeptide(L)'
;MQVKEVMSKDVITVKCSTRLEELLKKFNKFHIFPLVPVIEEDGRLVGIVSFRNLISVFQPPYPEILKTIPFLDEGEEDIFKAGLTQDLGNLVVVDDIMETKFISIQEGDSLEEAYKLMKLHLKEEFPVVDRDNKLVGMIGIFDIIQEIFHQKGVI
;
A
#
# COMPACT_ATOMS: atom_id res chain seq x y z
N MET A 1 -25.32 1.02 6.20
CA MET A 1 -24.28 2.07 6.08
C MET A 1 -23.26 1.67 5.03
N GLN A 2 -22.90 2.60 4.20
CA GLN A 2 -21.96 2.36 3.10
C GLN A 2 -20.54 2.72 3.51
N VAL A 3 -19.59 2.10 2.83
CA VAL A 3 -18.15 2.32 3.06
C VAL A 3 -17.78 3.80 2.95
N LYS A 4 -18.33 4.53 1.98
CA LYS A 4 -18.04 5.96 1.77
C LYS A 4 -18.38 6.85 2.96
N GLU A 5 -19.26 6.41 3.84
CA GLU A 5 -19.68 7.17 5.04
C GLU A 5 -18.67 7.05 6.18
N VAL A 6 -17.79 6.04 6.12
CA VAL A 6 -16.87 5.69 7.22
C VAL A 6 -15.39 5.78 6.80
N MET A 7 -15.09 5.60 5.52
CA MET A 7 -13.72 5.58 5.01
C MET A 7 -12.96 6.88 5.31
N SER A 8 -11.64 6.77 5.40
CA SER A 8 -10.76 7.93 5.43
C SER A 8 -10.54 8.45 4.01
N LYS A 9 -10.70 9.75 3.83
CA LYS A 9 -10.46 10.44 2.55
C LYS A 9 -9.08 11.05 2.48
N ASP A 10 -8.41 11.17 3.60
CA ASP A 10 -7.05 11.72 3.69
C ASP A 10 -6.05 10.60 3.47
N VAL A 11 -5.73 10.34 2.22
CA VAL A 11 -4.91 9.21 1.81
C VAL A 11 -3.64 9.69 1.11
N ILE A 12 -2.49 9.21 1.58
CA ILE A 12 -1.22 9.45 0.92
C ILE A 12 -1.07 8.44 -0.22
N THR A 13 -0.89 8.94 -1.43
CA THR A 13 -0.75 8.14 -2.64
C THR A 13 0.60 8.34 -3.29
N VAL A 14 0.98 7.40 -4.16
CA VAL A 14 2.17 7.49 -4.98
C VAL A 14 1.84 7.16 -6.42
N LYS A 15 2.78 7.45 -7.31
CA LYS A 15 2.70 7.13 -8.75
C LYS A 15 3.60 5.93 -9.07
N CYS A 16 3.41 5.33 -10.23
CA CYS A 16 4.30 4.26 -10.72
C CYS A 16 5.76 4.73 -10.81
N SER A 17 5.97 5.98 -11.17
CA SER A 17 7.30 6.57 -11.32
C SER A 17 7.93 7.08 -10.03
N THR A 18 7.22 7.04 -8.91
CA THR A 18 7.75 7.46 -7.62
C THR A 18 8.94 6.59 -7.25
N ARG A 19 10.09 7.21 -6.95
CA ARG A 19 11.29 6.48 -6.55
C ARG A 19 11.18 5.99 -5.11
N LEU A 20 11.87 4.90 -4.81
CA LEU A 20 11.90 4.34 -3.46
C LEU A 20 12.30 5.41 -2.43
N GLU A 21 13.28 6.23 -2.75
CA GLU A 21 13.71 7.35 -1.91
C GLU A 21 12.57 8.30 -1.58
N GLU A 22 11.76 8.68 -2.58
CA GLU A 22 10.61 9.58 -2.40
C GLU A 22 9.51 8.92 -1.55
N LEU A 23 9.27 7.63 -1.78
CA LEU A 23 8.33 6.83 -1.00
C LEU A 23 8.71 6.84 0.49
N LEU A 24 9.97 6.56 0.79
CA LEU A 24 10.46 6.53 2.16
C LEU A 24 10.37 7.91 2.83
N LYS A 25 10.65 8.97 2.09
CA LYS A 25 10.54 10.35 2.62
C LYS A 25 9.10 10.71 2.97
N LYS A 26 8.13 10.26 2.20
CA LYS A 26 6.71 10.51 2.50
C LYS A 26 6.27 9.92 3.84
N PHE A 27 6.88 8.83 4.26
CA PHE A 27 6.50 8.09 5.46
C PHE A 27 7.58 8.13 6.55
N ASN A 28 8.52 9.09 6.50
CA ASN A 28 9.66 9.12 7.42
C ASN A 28 9.29 9.30 8.90
N LYS A 29 8.10 9.82 9.18
CA LYS A 29 7.61 10.00 10.55
C LYS A 29 6.66 8.87 10.99
N PHE A 30 6.41 7.92 10.10
CA PHE A 30 5.52 6.80 10.40
C PHE A 30 6.30 5.69 11.09
N HIS A 31 5.72 5.13 12.12
CA HIS A 31 6.29 3.97 12.83
C HIS A 31 6.04 2.68 12.06
N ILE A 32 4.87 2.56 11.47
CA ILE A 32 4.46 1.40 10.68
C ILE A 32 4.19 1.87 9.25
N PHE A 33 4.65 1.09 8.27
CA PHE A 33 4.36 1.39 6.87
C PHE A 33 2.93 0.97 6.53
N PRO A 34 2.07 1.90 6.11
CA PRO A 34 0.70 1.59 5.76
C PRO A 34 0.60 0.92 4.40
N LEU A 35 -0.60 0.47 4.04
CA LEU A 35 -0.90 0.11 2.66
C LEU A 35 -0.97 1.41 1.84
N VAL A 36 -0.14 1.51 0.80
CA VAL A 36 -0.03 2.73 0.00
C VAL A 36 -0.64 2.50 -1.37
N PRO A 37 -1.72 3.21 -1.72
CA PRO A 37 -2.29 3.11 -3.06
C PRO A 37 -1.39 3.78 -4.11
N VAL A 38 -1.29 3.13 -5.26
CA VAL A 38 -0.59 3.65 -6.44
C VAL A 38 -1.65 4.08 -7.45
N ILE A 39 -1.61 5.35 -7.83
CA ILE A 39 -2.61 5.91 -8.75
C ILE A 39 -1.94 6.51 -9.98
N GLU A 40 -2.69 6.57 -11.09
CA GLU A 40 -2.29 7.29 -12.28
C GLU A 40 -2.68 8.77 -12.19
N GLU A 41 -2.30 9.56 -13.19
CA GLU A 41 -2.56 11.01 -13.21
C GLU A 41 -4.06 11.33 -13.14
N ASP A 42 -4.91 10.47 -13.70
CA ASP A 42 -6.37 10.63 -13.65
C ASP A 42 -7.00 10.13 -12.34
N GLY A 43 -6.21 9.62 -11.42
CA GLY A 43 -6.67 9.12 -10.12
C GLY A 43 -7.04 7.66 -10.08
N ARG A 44 -6.94 6.92 -11.20
CA ARG A 44 -7.24 5.48 -11.21
C ARG A 44 -6.25 4.70 -10.38
N LEU A 45 -6.77 3.77 -9.59
CA LEU A 45 -5.97 2.86 -8.77
C LEU A 45 -5.36 1.76 -9.65
N VAL A 46 -4.04 1.66 -9.67
CA VAL A 46 -3.32 0.70 -10.53
C VAL A 46 -2.46 -0.28 -9.74
N GLY A 47 -2.24 -0.04 -8.47
CA GLY A 47 -1.43 -0.92 -7.63
C GLY A 47 -1.49 -0.54 -6.16
N ILE A 48 -0.84 -1.36 -5.37
CA ILE A 48 -0.64 -1.09 -3.94
C ILE A 48 0.80 -1.43 -3.55
N VAL A 49 1.31 -0.75 -2.54
CA VAL A 49 2.60 -1.07 -1.92
C VAL A 49 2.37 -1.32 -0.44
N SER A 50 2.79 -2.49 0.04
CA SER A 50 2.73 -2.86 1.44
C SER A 50 4.14 -3.01 2.02
N PHE A 51 4.23 -3.22 3.34
CA PHE A 51 5.52 -3.49 3.97
C PHE A 51 6.20 -4.72 3.38
N ARG A 52 5.43 -5.72 2.91
CA ARG A 52 6.00 -6.92 2.27
C ARG A 52 6.73 -6.59 0.99
N ASN A 53 6.19 -5.65 0.22
CA ASN A 53 6.84 -5.17 -1.00
C ASN A 53 8.16 -4.47 -0.67
N LEU A 54 8.20 -3.67 0.40
CA LEU A 54 9.43 -3.02 0.85
C LEU A 54 10.48 -4.04 1.27
N ILE A 55 10.08 -5.03 2.06
CA ILE A 55 11.01 -6.08 2.50
C ILE A 55 11.58 -6.83 1.29
N SER A 56 10.73 -7.12 0.29
CA SER A 56 11.14 -7.88 -0.89
C SER A 56 12.22 -7.18 -1.72
N VAL A 57 12.35 -5.86 -1.62
CA VAL A 57 13.43 -5.11 -2.30
C VAL A 57 14.80 -5.60 -1.84
N PHE A 58 14.92 -6.02 -0.60
CA PHE A 58 16.20 -6.37 0.05
C PHE A 58 16.40 -7.88 0.16
N GLN A 59 15.53 -8.70 -0.43
CA GLN A 59 15.59 -10.16 -0.34
C GLN A 59 15.50 -10.82 -1.71
N PRO A 60 16.21 -11.96 -1.93
CA PRO A 60 16.04 -12.74 -3.15
C PRO A 60 14.63 -13.36 -3.25
N PRO A 61 14.04 -13.48 -4.45
CA PRO A 61 14.58 -12.91 -5.70
C PRO A 61 14.45 -11.39 -5.71
N TYR A 62 15.54 -10.71 -6.05
CA TYR A 62 15.54 -9.25 -6.15
C TYR A 62 14.65 -8.77 -7.30
N PRO A 63 14.06 -7.53 -7.20
CA PRO A 63 13.41 -6.91 -8.36
C PRO A 63 14.31 -6.90 -9.59
N GLU A 64 13.72 -7.05 -10.78
CA GLU A 64 14.49 -7.15 -12.04
C GLU A 64 15.50 -6.02 -12.23
N ILE A 65 15.10 -4.79 -11.85
CA ILE A 65 15.99 -3.62 -11.99
C ILE A 65 17.29 -3.77 -11.20
N LEU A 66 17.25 -4.47 -10.07
CA LEU A 66 18.42 -4.65 -9.22
C LEU A 66 19.38 -5.70 -9.77
N LYS A 67 18.92 -6.62 -10.62
CA LYS A 67 19.75 -7.63 -11.26
C LYS A 67 20.77 -7.03 -12.22
N THR A 68 20.58 -5.77 -12.61
CA THR A 68 21.52 -5.04 -13.47
C THR A 68 22.67 -4.41 -12.71
N ILE A 69 22.66 -4.46 -11.38
CA ILE A 69 23.71 -3.87 -10.54
C ILE A 69 24.85 -4.89 -10.40
N PRO A 70 26.09 -4.57 -10.89
CA PRO A 70 27.17 -5.55 -10.95
C PRO A 70 27.68 -6.06 -9.60
N PHE A 71 27.42 -5.32 -8.52
CA PHE A 71 27.91 -5.62 -7.18
C PHE A 71 26.86 -6.23 -6.27
N LEU A 72 25.67 -6.53 -6.79
CA LEU A 72 24.63 -7.14 -6.00
C LEU A 72 24.93 -8.64 -5.86
N ASP A 73 25.33 -9.03 -4.67
CA ASP A 73 25.54 -10.44 -4.34
C ASP A 73 24.20 -11.06 -3.92
N GLU A 74 23.72 -12.02 -4.73
CA GLU A 74 22.46 -12.71 -4.47
C GLU A 74 22.45 -13.52 -3.16
N GLY A 75 23.62 -13.81 -2.59
CA GLY A 75 23.75 -14.50 -1.32
C GLY A 75 23.69 -13.60 -0.09
N GLU A 76 23.64 -12.26 -0.30
CA GLU A 76 23.67 -11.31 0.82
C GLU A 76 22.31 -10.67 1.03
N GLU A 77 21.70 -10.97 2.18
CA GLU A 77 20.38 -10.49 2.57
C GLU A 77 20.41 -9.29 3.52
N ASP A 78 21.60 -8.75 3.79
CA ASP A 78 21.78 -7.76 4.85
C ASP A 78 21.61 -6.33 4.32
N ILE A 79 20.48 -5.72 4.64
CA ILE A 79 20.17 -4.33 4.27
C ILE A 79 21.11 -3.32 4.95
N PHE A 80 21.85 -3.75 5.96
CA PHE A 80 22.80 -2.89 6.67
C PHE A 80 24.13 -2.75 5.95
N LYS A 81 24.34 -3.46 4.84
CA LYS A 81 25.54 -3.30 4.03
C LYS A 81 25.48 -2.00 3.24
N ALA A 82 26.35 -1.09 3.59
CA ALA A 82 26.22 0.34 3.33
C ALA A 82 26.29 0.78 1.85
N GLY A 83 26.85 -0.03 0.94
CA GLY A 83 27.08 0.40 -0.44
C GLY A 83 25.86 0.37 -1.35
N LEU A 84 24.84 -0.43 -1.01
CA LEU A 84 23.68 -0.68 -1.89
C LEU A 84 22.51 0.26 -1.65
N THR A 85 22.37 0.82 -0.45
CA THR A 85 21.18 1.57 -0.05
C THR A 85 20.94 2.83 -0.87
N GLN A 86 21.99 3.55 -1.23
CA GLN A 86 21.87 4.79 -1.99
C GLN A 86 21.41 4.52 -3.43
N ASP A 87 22.00 3.49 -4.07
CA ASP A 87 21.62 3.10 -5.43
C ASP A 87 20.19 2.58 -5.46
N LEU A 88 19.78 1.80 -4.46
CA LEU A 88 18.39 1.31 -4.34
C LEU A 88 17.39 2.46 -4.30
N GLY A 89 17.68 3.50 -3.52
CA GLY A 89 16.79 4.65 -3.39
C GLY A 89 16.56 5.39 -4.70
N ASN A 90 17.55 5.39 -5.59
CA ASN A 90 17.51 6.12 -6.85
C ASN A 90 17.03 5.28 -8.04
N LEU A 91 17.32 3.97 -8.05
CA LEU A 91 17.04 3.08 -9.19
C LEU A 91 15.69 2.40 -9.10
N VAL A 92 15.24 2.06 -7.91
CA VAL A 92 13.96 1.38 -7.72
C VAL A 92 12.82 2.38 -7.73
N VAL A 93 11.83 2.15 -8.57
CA VAL A 93 10.58 2.92 -8.58
C VAL A 93 9.42 2.03 -8.10
N VAL A 94 8.31 2.67 -7.74
CA VAL A 94 7.12 1.98 -7.23
C VAL A 94 6.64 0.90 -8.20
N ASP A 95 6.69 1.17 -9.51
CA ASP A 95 6.29 0.20 -10.54
C ASP A 95 7.05 -1.13 -10.45
N ASP A 96 8.30 -1.10 -9.97
CA ASP A 96 9.13 -2.30 -9.83
C ASP A 96 8.70 -3.21 -8.68
N ILE A 97 8.01 -2.67 -7.68
CA ILE A 97 7.73 -3.38 -6.43
C ILE A 97 6.24 -3.48 -6.09
N MET A 98 5.38 -2.69 -6.71
CA MET A 98 3.94 -2.68 -6.39
C MET A 98 3.26 -4.00 -6.75
N GLU A 99 2.20 -4.30 -6.04
CA GLU A 99 1.28 -5.37 -6.40
C GLU A 99 0.20 -4.83 -7.31
N THR A 100 -0.04 -5.52 -8.42
CA THR A 100 -1.10 -5.20 -9.37
C THR A 100 -2.33 -6.07 -9.19
N LYS A 101 -2.19 -7.20 -8.51
CA LYS A 101 -3.29 -8.08 -8.14
C LYS A 101 -3.65 -7.80 -6.68
N PHE A 102 -4.67 -7.00 -6.47
CA PHE A 102 -5.08 -6.57 -5.13
C PHE A 102 -6.60 -6.46 -5.08
N ILE A 103 -7.12 -6.35 -3.87
CA ILE A 103 -8.55 -6.18 -3.63
C ILE A 103 -8.83 -4.72 -3.33
N SER A 104 -9.80 -4.14 -4.02
CA SER A 104 -10.37 -2.84 -3.70
C SER A 104 -11.85 -3.01 -3.34
N ILE A 105 -12.37 -2.03 -2.63
CA ILE A 105 -13.77 -2.00 -2.20
C ILE A 105 -14.44 -0.84 -2.91
N GLN A 106 -15.68 -1.04 -3.36
CA GLN A 106 -16.48 0.03 -3.94
C GLN A 106 -16.99 0.96 -2.84
N GLU A 107 -17.01 2.24 -3.09
CA GLU A 107 -17.50 3.22 -2.11
C GLU A 107 -18.93 2.99 -1.68
N GLY A 108 -19.73 2.38 -2.56
CA GLY A 108 -21.13 2.06 -2.31
C GLY A 108 -21.39 0.72 -1.62
N ASP A 109 -20.35 -0.07 -1.39
CA ASP A 109 -20.49 -1.35 -0.69
C ASP A 109 -20.87 -1.13 0.78
N SER A 110 -21.52 -2.13 1.37
CA SER A 110 -21.88 -2.08 2.79
C SER A 110 -20.67 -2.34 3.68
N LEU A 111 -20.73 -1.86 4.92
CA LEU A 111 -19.70 -2.16 5.91
C LEU A 111 -19.58 -3.66 6.18
N GLU A 112 -20.71 -4.37 6.17
CA GLU A 112 -20.74 -5.82 6.36
C GLU A 112 -19.94 -6.55 5.27
N GLU A 113 -20.09 -6.13 4.01
CA GLU A 113 -19.33 -6.69 2.91
C GLU A 113 -17.84 -6.43 3.05
N ALA A 114 -17.47 -5.19 3.40
CA ALA A 114 -16.08 -4.82 3.65
C ALA A 114 -15.47 -5.67 4.77
N TYR A 115 -16.21 -5.82 5.86
CA TYR A 115 -15.77 -6.63 7.01
C TYR A 115 -15.56 -8.09 6.62
N LYS A 116 -16.47 -8.66 5.83
CA LYS A 116 -16.34 -10.04 5.33
C LYS A 116 -15.07 -10.22 4.49
N LEU A 117 -14.78 -9.26 3.62
CA LEU A 117 -13.56 -9.31 2.79
C LEU A 117 -12.29 -9.24 3.64
N MET A 118 -12.28 -8.40 4.66
CA MET A 118 -11.15 -8.30 5.59
C MET A 118 -10.90 -9.62 6.31
N LYS A 119 -11.95 -10.27 6.79
CA LYS A 119 -11.85 -11.56 7.44
C LYS A 119 -11.40 -12.65 6.48
N LEU A 120 -11.98 -12.69 5.29
CA LEU A 120 -11.69 -13.73 4.29
C LEU A 120 -10.22 -13.68 3.84
N HIS A 121 -9.69 -12.48 3.62
CA HIS A 121 -8.34 -12.29 3.10
C HIS A 121 -7.31 -11.99 4.18
N LEU A 122 -7.71 -11.92 5.44
CA LEU A 122 -6.85 -11.57 6.58
C LEU A 122 -6.08 -10.26 6.32
N LYS A 123 -6.79 -9.25 5.82
CA LYS A 123 -6.25 -7.92 5.55
C LYS A 123 -6.86 -6.89 6.50
N GLU A 124 -6.05 -5.93 6.90
CA GLU A 124 -6.44 -4.92 7.87
C GLU A 124 -7.07 -3.68 7.22
N GLU A 125 -6.75 -3.44 5.95
CA GLU A 125 -7.23 -2.26 5.24
C GLU A 125 -7.32 -2.52 3.73
N PHE A 126 -8.18 -1.76 3.07
CA PHE A 126 -8.37 -1.83 1.63
C PHE A 126 -8.50 -0.42 1.03
N PRO A 127 -8.00 -0.22 -0.20
CA PRO A 127 -8.34 0.98 -0.95
C PRO A 127 -9.79 0.94 -1.39
N VAL A 128 -10.42 2.13 -1.41
CA VAL A 128 -11.80 2.31 -1.81
C VAL A 128 -11.83 3.10 -3.12
N VAL A 129 -12.59 2.59 -4.08
CA VAL A 129 -12.69 3.17 -5.42
C VAL A 129 -14.14 3.50 -5.77
N ASP A 130 -14.32 4.40 -6.75
CA ASP A 130 -15.60 4.67 -7.36
C ASP A 130 -15.84 3.75 -8.57
N ARG A 131 -16.92 4.00 -9.32
CA ARG A 131 -17.30 3.22 -10.50
C ARG A 131 -16.28 3.27 -11.63
N ASP A 132 -15.51 4.34 -11.70
CA ASP A 132 -14.47 4.54 -12.71
C ASP A 132 -13.09 4.02 -12.25
N ASN A 133 -13.07 3.25 -11.17
CA ASN A 133 -11.85 2.72 -10.54
C ASN A 133 -10.91 3.82 -10.03
N LYS A 134 -11.44 4.99 -9.75
CA LYS A 134 -10.66 6.07 -9.14
C LYS A 134 -10.63 5.92 -7.64
N LEU A 135 -9.47 6.14 -7.04
CA LEU A 135 -9.31 6.08 -5.59
C LEU A 135 -10.09 7.21 -4.93
N VAL A 136 -10.95 6.87 -3.97
CA VAL A 136 -11.73 7.83 -3.20
C VAL A 136 -11.44 7.81 -1.70
N GLY A 137 -10.78 6.76 -1.21
CA GLY A 137 -10.43 6.66 0.19
C GLY A 137 -9.76 5.34 0.55
N MET A 138 -9.58 5.16 1.85
CA MET A 138 -9.13 3.90 2.44
C MET A 138 -10.07 3.52 3.57
N ILE A 139 -10.27 2.23 3.77
CA ILE A 139 -11.04 1.74 4.91
C ILE A 139 -10.25 0.66 5.64
N GLY A 140 -10.17 0.79 6.97
CA GLY A 140 -9.50 -0.17 7.83
C GLY A 140 -10.48 -0.90 8.73
N ILE A 141 -10.04 -2.03 9.26
CA ILE A 141 -10.85 -2.82 10.20
C ILE A 141 -11.22 -2.00 11.44
N PHE A 142 -10.30 -1.14 11.89
CA PHE A 142 -10.52 -0.31 13.05
C PHE A 142 -11.63 0.72 12.83
N ASP A 143 -11.71 1.29 11.62
CA ASP A 143 -12.79 2.21 11.26
C ASP A 143 -14.16 1.55 11.39
N ILE A 144 -14.26 0.31 10.92
CA ILE A 144 -15.51 -0.45 10.95
C ILE A 144 -15.90 -0.78 12.39
N ILE A 145 -14.97 -1.26 13.20
CA ILE A 145 -15.23 -1.63 14.58
C ILE A 145 -15.66 -0.40 15.41
N GLN A 146 -14.96 0.73 15.23
CA GLN A 146 -15.33 1.97 15.90
C GLN A 146 -16.75 2.40 15.55
N GLU A 147 -17.10 2.34 14.26
CA GLU A 147 -18.44 2.73 13.82
C GLU A 147 -19.53 1.82 14.41
N ILE A 148 -19.30 0.51 14.42
CA ILE A 148 -20.23 -0.44 15.02
C ILE A 148 -20.46 -0.11 16.52
N PHE A 149 -19.39 0.14 17.24
CA PHE A 149 -19.48 0.45 18.67
C PHE A 149 -20.14 1.80 18.91
N HIS A 150 -19.89 2.77 18.04
CA HIS A 150 -20.55 4.07 18.09
C HIS A 150 -22.06 3.94 17.89
N GLN A 151 -22.48 3.17 16.88
CA GLN A 151 -23.92 2.92 16.62
C GLN A 151 -24.62 2.24 17.78
N LYS A 152 -23.90 1.40 18.52
CA LYS A 152 -24.44 0.68 19.68
C LYS A 152 -24.38 1.50 20.97
N GLY A 153 -23.89 2.71 20.91
CA GLY A 153 -23.77 3.59 22.07
C GLY A 153 -22.71 3.17 23.09
N VAL A 154 -21.72 2.39 22.67
CA VAL A 154 -20.63 1.92 23.56
C VAL A 154 -19.54 2.99 23.67
N ILE A 155 -19.29 3.71 22.62
CA ILE A 155 -18.33 4.81 22.58
C ILE A 155 -18.94 6.08 22.01
#